data_b6fb11ed32986f265918e437478bd2be
#
_entry.id   b6fb11ed32986f265918e437478bd2be
#
_cell.length_a   1.000
_cell.length_b   1.000
_cell.length_c   1.000
_cell.angle_alpha   90.00
_cell.angle_beta   90.00
_cell.angle_gamma   90.00
#
_symmetry.space_group_name_H-M   'P 1'
#
loop_
_entity.id
_entity.type
_entity.pdbx_description
1 polymer ?
#
loop_
_entity_poly.entity_id
_entity_poly.type
_entity_poly.pdbx_seq_one_letter_code
_entity_poly.pdbx_strand_id
1 'polypeptide(L)'
;IFLRNLKLYTSYKAWVIATVIWPIPLLALNIYQYKPLGTDVDISDALQNYGISNFAGMIIVGTIIYLLYNRLLWGTGISIQSERWMGTIEVLFVTPTNKMTILIASGLSSLIEASWWIVSIFFLSWTFFGVQSTITSWFAVFVSLISAMAALVSIGVFFAGFFVLTRAADQLASGLQAPIRFFSGVAFPVSALPQMLQYFSYLIPVTYGISAMRNSILAGGNLGTIWLELVSLYIMTAIFLTAGYFTLKVVERQAKKKGTLYLF
;
A
#
# COMPACT_ATOMS: atom_id res chain seq x y z
N ILE A 1 11.09 -17.26 7.13
CA ILE A 1 9.90 -16.39 7.28
C ILE A 1 9.08 -16.40 6.00
N PHE A 2 9.62 -16.03 4.85
CA PHE A 2 8.89 -15.98 3.57
C PHE A 2 8.15 -17.30 3.26
N LEU A 3 8.87 -18.44 3.20
CA LEU A 3 8.25 -19.75 2.92
C LEU A 3 7.25 -20.19 3.99
N ARG A 4 7.53 -19.89 5.27
CA ARG A 4 6.58 -20.15 6.37
C ARG A 4 5.27 -19.43 6.16
N ASN A 5 5.32 -18.11 5.90
CA ASN A 5 4.14 -17.30 5.72
C ASN A 5 3.33 -17.71 4.48
N LEU A 6 4.03 -18.03 3.38
CA LEU A 6 3.38 -18.51 2.17
C LEU A 6 2.65 -19.84 2.41
N LYS A 7 3.30 -20.79 3.10
CA LYS A 7 2.70 -22.09 3.43
C LYS A 7 1.49 -21.95 4.35
N LEU A 8 1.57 -21.07 5.36
CA LEU A 8 0.42 -20.77 6.22
C LEU A 8 -0.74 -20.20 5.42
N TYR A 9 -0.50 -19.21 4.55
CA TYR A 9 -1.52 -18.62 3.72
C TYR A 9 -2.23 -19.67 2.83
N THR A 10 -1.48 -20.50 2.12
CA THR A 10 -2.05 -21.52 1.22
C THR A 10 -2.72 -22.69 1.94
N SER A 11 -2.38 -22.93 3.22
CA SER A 11 -2.98 -24.00 4.02
C SER A 11 -4.44 -23.71 4.40
N TYR A 12 -4.83 -22.45 4.48
CA TYR A 12 -6.18 -22.03 4.84
C TYR A 12 -7.01 -21.67 3.60
N LYS A 13 -7.60 -22.66 2.92
CA LYS A 13 -8.40 -22.46 1.70
C LYS A 13 -9.51 -21.42 1.88
N ALA A 14 -10.20 -21.42 3.02
CA ALA A 14 -11.23 -20.43 3.34
C ALA A 14 -10.68 -18.99 3.34
N TRP A 15 -9.44 -18.79 3.78
CA TRP A 15 -8.78 -17.49 3.76
C TRP A 15 -8.51 -17.03 2.32
N VAL A 16 -8.02 -17.91 1.46
CA VAL A 16 -7.79 -17.61 0.04
C VAL A 16 -9.10 -17.22 -0.65
N ILE A 17 -10.18 -17.97 -0.42
CA ILE A 17 -11.51 -17.64 -0.95
C ILE A 17 -12.00 -16.29 -0.43
N ALA A 18 -11.85 -16.04 0.86
CA ALA A 18 -12.24 -14.76 1.47
C ALA A 18 -11.49 -13.58 0.85
N THR A 19 -10.18 -13.72 0.55
CA THR A 19 -9.39 -12.66 -0.08
C THR A 19 -9.82 -12.34 -1.52
N VAL A 20 -10.43 -13.28 -2.22
CA VAL A 20 -11.03 -13.06 -3.56
C VAL A 20 -12.40 -12.38 -3.46
N ILE A 21 -13.21 -12.75 -2.46
CA ILE A 21 -14.58 -12.22 -2.32
C ILE A 21 -14.60 -10.84 -1.66
N TRP A 22 -13.75 -10.60 -0.66
CA TRP A 22 -13.73 -9.36 0.13
C TRP A 22 -13.60 -8.06 -0.69
N PRO A 23 -12.83 -8.00 -1.78
CA PRO A 23 -12.76 -6.80 -2.62
C PRO A 23 -14.09 -6.40 -3.27
N ILE A 24 -15.04 -7.32 -3.47
CA ILE A 24 -16.32 -7.04 -4.15
C ILE A 24 -17.13 -5.98 -3.40
N PRO A 25 -17.54 -6.20 -2.13
CA PRO A 25 -18.32 -5.23 -1.39
C PRO A 25 -17.52 -3.93 -1.16
N LEU A 26 -16.21 -4.01 -1.03
CA LEU A 26 -15.36 -2.86 -0.82
C LEU A 26 -15.27 -1.96 -2.07
N LEU A 27 -15.16 -2.53 -3.27
CA LEU A 27 -15.22 -1.78 -4.52
C LEU A 27 -16.63 -1.20 -4.75
N ALA A 28 -17.65 -2.01 -4.55
CA ALA A 28 -19.03 -1.57 -4.68
C ALA A 28 -19.29 -0.36 -3.76
N LEU A 29 -18.91 -0.45 -2.48
CA LEU A 29 -19.06 0.64 -1.53
C LEU A 29 -18.29 1.89 -1.95
N ASN A 30 -17.05 1.74 -2.43
CA ASN A 30 -16.23 2.89 -2.88
C ASN A 30 -16.79 3.57 -4.13
N ILE A 31 -17.48 2.86 -5.01
CA ILE A 31 -18.07 3.45 -6.23
C ILE A 31 -19.47 3.98 -5.92
N TYR A 32 -20.33 3.17 -5.31
CA TYR A 32 -21.72 3.52 -5.09
C TYR A 32 -21.95 4.62 -4.05
N GLN A 33 -20.98 4.88 -3.14
CA GLN A 33 -21.08 6.02 -2.20
C GLN A 33 -21.16 7.38 -2.92
N TYR A 34 -20.69 7.48 -4.16
CA TYR A 34 -20.74 8.71 -4.96
C TYR A 34 -21.95 8.79 -5.90
N LYS A 35 -22.68 7.69 -6.08
CA LYS A 35 -23.85 7.65 -6.96
C LYS A 35 -24.93 8.70 -6.66
N PRO A 36 -25.19 9.11 -5.39
CA PRO A 36 -26.11 10.19 -5.09
C PRO A 36 -25.68 11.57 -5.60
N LEU A 37 -24.41 11.76 -6.00
CA LEU A 37 -23.87 13.02 -6.52
C LEU A 37 -24.16 13.21 -8.01
N GLY A 38 -24.65 12.19 -8.71
CA GLY A 38 -24.95 12.21 -10.13
C GLY A 38 -24.66 10.88 -10.82
N THR A 39 -24.85 10.85 -12.14
CA THR A 39 -24.40 9.71 -12.95
C THR A 39 -22.88 9.72 -13.10
N ASP A 40 -22.29 8.57 -13.48
CA ASP A 40 -20.83 8.49 -13.72
C ASP A 40 -20.37 9.49 -14.80
N VAL A 41 -21.24 9.82 -15.76
CA VAL A 41 -20.98 10.82 -16.81
C VAL A 41 -20.94 12.21 -16.21
N ASP A 42 -21.94 12.59 -15.38
CA ASP A 42 -21.99 13.92 -14.76
C ASP A 42 -20.79 14.16 -13.85
N ILE A 43 -20.39 13.14 -13.09
CA ILE A 43 -19.23 13.23 -12.20
C ILE A 43 -17.93 13.30 -13.00
N SER A 44 -17.82 12.53 -14.09
CA SER A 44 -16.65 12.55 -14.98
C SER A 44 -16.51 13.91 -15.64
N ASP A 45 -17.60 14.52 -16.10
CA ASP A 45 -17.59 15.85 -16.72
C ASP A 45 -17.16 16.93 -15.71
N ALA A 46 -17.64 16.86 -14.49
CA ALA A 46 -17.21 17.77 -13.41
C ALA A 46 -15.72 17.63 -13.08
N LEU A 47 -15.14 16.44 -13.30
CA LEU A 47 -13.73 16.15 -13.01
C LEU A 47 -12.81 16.28 -14.23
N GLN A 48 -13.33 16.60 -15.44
CA GLN A 48 -12.51 16.79 -16.64
C GLN A 48 -11.44 17.88 -16.45
N ASN A 49 -11.75 18.95 -15.72
CA ASN A 49 -10.80 20.00 -15.38
C ASN A 49 -9.58 19.49 -14.58
N TYR A 50 -9.70 18.31 -13.97
CA TYR A 50 -8.63 17.63 -13.23
C TYR A 50 -7.99 16.48 -14.04
N GLY A 51 -8.30 16.37 -15.34
CA GLY A 51 -7.76 15.34 -16.22
C GLY A 51 -8.36 13.95 -16.02
N ILE A 52 -9.57 13.86 -15.46
CA ILE A 52 -10.25 12.60 -15.18
C ILE A 52 -11.39 12.41 -16.17
N SER A 53 -11.21 11.46 -17.10
CA SER A 53 -12.22 11.05 -18.06
C SER A 53 -13.04 9.82 -17.62
N ASN A 54 -12.56 9.09 -16.64
CA ASN A 54 -13.18 7.86 -16.14
C ASN A 54 -13.16 7.81 -14.61
N PHE A 55 -14.27 8.21 -13.99
CA PHE A 55 -14.40 8.29 -12.55
C PHE A 55 -14.28 6.91 -11.88
N ALA A 56 -14.96 5.89 -12.41
CA ALA A 56 -14.90 4.55 -11.85
C ALA A 56 -13.46 3.98 -11.91
N GLY A 57 -12.78 4.17 -13.05
CA GLY A 57 -11.38 3.79 -13.21
C GLY A 57 -10.46 4.49 -12.22
N MET A 58 -10.67 5.79 -12.00
CA MET A 58 -9.91 6.56 -11.01
C MET A 58 -10.01 5.97 -9.61
N ILE A 59 -11.23 5.65 -9.14
CA ILE A 59 -11.46 5.06 -7.82
C ILE A 59 -10.87 3.66 -7.73
N ILE A 60 -11.05 2.84 -8.75
CA ILE A 60 -10.55 1.46 -8.77
C ILE A 60 -9.03 1.42 -8.67
N VAL A 61 -8.32 2.18 -9.50
CA VAL A 61 -6.85 2.22 -9.46
C VAL A 61 -6.36 2.76 -8.13
N GLY A 62 -6.98 3.83 -7.61
CA GLY A 62 -6.67 4.37 -6.29
C GLY A 62 -6.88 3.33 -5.18
N THR A 63 -7.98 2.58 -5.25
CA THR A 63 -8.32 1.54 -4.27
C THR A 63 -7.32 0.37 -4.33
N ILE A 64 -6.87 -0.06 -5.51
CA ILE A 64 -5.85 -1.10 -5.66
C ILE A 64 -4.56 -0.73 -4.91
N ILE A 65 -4.02 0.45 -5.17
CA ILE A 65 -2.76 0.89 -4.53
C ILE A 65 -2.95 1.11 -3.03
N TYR A 66 -4.11 1.62 -2.61
CA TYR A 66 -4.43 1.77 -1.19
C TYR A 66 -4.55 0.42 -0.46
N LEU A 67 -5.15 -0.59 -1.08
CA LEU A 67 -5.22 -1.94 -0.51
C LEU A 67 -3.84 -2.59 -0.42
N LEU A 68 -2.99 -2.38 -1.44
CA LEU A 68 -1.57 -2.77 -1.36
C LEU A 68 -0.88 -2.11 -0.18
N TYR A 69 -1.05 -0.79 0.00
CA TYR A 69 -0.51 -0.07 1.14
C TYR A 69 -0.97 -0.69 2.46
N ASN A 70 -2.28 -0.88 2.63
CA ASN A 70 -2.81 -1.50 3.85
C ASN A 70 -2.20 -2.87 4.09
N ARG A 71 -2.16 -3.72 3.06
CA ARG A 71 -1.61 -5.06 3.19
C ARG A 71 -0.14 -5.06 3.62
N LEU A 72 0.65 -4.16 3.05
CA LEU A 72 2.06 -4.04 3.38
C LEU A 72 2.29 -3.38 4.74
N LEU A 73 1.47 -2.42 5.14
CA LEU A 73 1.52 -1.84 6.48
C LEU A 73 1.30 -2.91 7.56
N TRP A 74 0.29 -3.76 7.38
CA TRP A 74 0.02 -4.87 8.30
C TRP A 74 1.05 -6.00 8.17
N GLY A 75 1.45 -6.38 6.98
CA GLY A 75 2.38 -7.48 6.76
C GLY A 75 3.83 -7.16 7.09
N THR A 76 4.31 -5.96 6.77
CA THR A 76 5.68 -5.52 7.05
C THR A 76 5.75 -4.77 8.37
N GLY A 77 4.89 -3.76 8.55
CA GLY A 77 4.91 -2.86 9.70
C GLY A 77 4.66 -3.58 11.02
N ILE A 78 3.69 -4.49 11.07
CA ILE A 78 3.30 -5.22 12.29
C ILE A 78 4.01 -6.59 12.41
N SER A 79 4.87 -6.97 11.45
CA SER A 79 5.50 -8.29 11.45
C SER A 79 6.29 -8.63 12.73
N ILE A 80 6.99 -7.68 13.31
CA ILE A 80 7.72 -7.90 14.58
C ILE A 80 6.74 -7.98 15.75
N GLN A 81 5.67 -7.19 15.73
CA GLN A 81 4.63 -7.24 16.74
C GLN A 81 3.89 -8.57 16.73
N SER A 82 3.64 -9.16 15.56
CA SER A 82 3.03 -10.49 15.45
C SER A 82 3.91 -11.58 16.07
N GLU A 83 5.24 -11.50 15.94
CA GLU A 83 6.15 -12.41 16.63
C GLU A 83 6.10 -12.23 18.16
N ARG A 84 5.81 -11.01 18.64
CA ARG A 84 5.57 -10.77 20.09
C ARG A 84 4.30 -11.47 20.56
N TRP A 85 3.20 -11.39 19.82
CA TRP A 85 1.95 -12.08 20.17
C TRP A 85 2.07 -13.60 20.14
N MET A 86 2.92 -14.13 19.25
CA MET A 86 3.23 -15.55 19.21
C MET A 86 4.26 -16.01 20.26
N GLY A 87 4.82 -15.09 21.05
CA GLY A 87 5.86 -15.40 22.04
C GLY A 87 7.21 -15.77 21.43
N THR A 88 7.42 -15.53 20.12
CA THR A 88 8.64 -15.92 19.39
C THR A 88 9.63 -14.78 19.23
N ILE A 89 9.34 -13.60 19.78
CA ILE A 89 10.18 -12.40 19.64
C ILE A 89 11.58 -12.59 20.21
N GLU A 90 11.73 -13.29 21.33
CA GLU A 90 13.05 -13.55 21.94
C GLU A 90 13.93 -14.37 21.02
N VAL A 91 13.39 -15.44 20.43
CA VAL A 91 14.09 -16.30 19.46
C VAL A 91 14.52 -15.47 18.26
N LEU A 92 13.66 -14.55 17.79
CA LEU A 92 13.95 -13.66 16.69
C LEU A 92 15.15 -12.73 16.99
N PHE A 93 15.23 -12.20 18.21
CA PHE A 93 16.30 -11.26 18.60
C PHE A 93 17.63 -11.96 18.93
N VAL A 94 17.61 -13.19 19.41
CA VAL A 94 18.81 -14.01 19.63
C VAL A 94 19.40 -14.52 18.33
N THR A 95 18.57 -14.72 17.29
CA THR A 95 19.04 -15.17 15.98
C THR A 95 19.97 -14.14 15.35
N PRO A 96 21.15 -14.52 14.82
CA PRO A 96 22.13 -13.62 14.22
C PRO A 96 21.71 -13.09 12.83
N THR A 97 20.42 -12.95 12.59
CA THR A 97 19.84 -12.47 11.33
C THR A 97 19.59 -10.97 11.38
N ASN A 98 19.90 -10.28 10.30
CA ASN A 98 19.58 -8.85 10.18
C ASN A 98 18.06 -8.62 10.22
N LYS A 99 17.61 -7.76 11.12
CA LYS A 99 16.18 -7.46 11.32
C LYS A 99 15.54 -6.84 10.07
N MET A 100 16.32 -6.06 9.30
CA MET A 100 15.87 -5.55 7.99
C MET A 100 15.50 -6.67 7.03
N THR A 101 16.31 -7.72 6.95
CA THR A 101 16.02 -8.89 6.09
C THR A 101 14.72 -9.57 6.48
N ILE A 102 14.42 -9.63 7.78
CA ILE A 102 13.17 -10.19 8.30
C ILE A 102 11.97 -9.35 7.82
N LEU A 103 12.04 -8.02 7.96
CA LEU A 103 10.98 -7.11 7.54
C LEU A 103 10.75 -7.14 6.03
N ILE A 104 11.83 -7.12 5.24
CA ILE A 104 11.74 -7.21 3.79
C ILE A 104 11.13 -8.56 3.36
N ALA A 105 11.56 -9.66 3.98
CA ALA A 105 10.99 -10.99 3.71
C ALA A 105 9.49 -11.07 4.06
N SER A 106 9.06 -10.43 5.16
CA SER A 106 7.64 -10.31 5.52
C SER A 106 6.88 -9.46 4.50
N GLY A 107 7.47 -8.36 4.05
CA GLY A 107 6.91 -7.52 2.97
C GLY A 107 6.73 -8.29 1.67
N LEU A 108 7.74 -9.04 1.24
CA LEU A 108 7.66 -9.86 0.03
C LEU A 108 6.59 -10.95 0.12
N SER A 109 6.42 -11.60 1.29
CA SER A 109 5.32 -12.56 1.48
C SER A 109 3.94 -11.90 1.43
N SER A 110 3.82 -10.70 1.97
CA SER A 110 2.58 -9.91 1.91
C SER A 110 2.25 -9.43 0.49
N LEU A 111 3.26 -9.19 -0.37
CA LEU A 111 3.05 -8.87 -1.79
C LEU A 111 2.43 -10.04 -2.55
N ILE A 112 2.88 -11.27 -2.28
CA ILE A 112 2.28 -12.46 -2.92
C ILE A 112 0.81 -12.59 -2.54
N GLU A 113 0.50 -12.40 -1.26
CA GLU A 113 -0.88 -12.40 -0.80
C GLU A 113 -1.70 -11.27 -1.43
N ALA A 114 -1.13 -10.06 -1.52
CA ALA A 114 -1.77 -8.91 -2.15
C ALA A 114 -2.00 -9.11 -3.66
N SER A 115 -1.20 -9.93 -4.34
CA SER A 115 -1.37 -10.19 -5.77
C SER A 115 -2.73 -10.81 -6.11
N TRP A 116 -3.27 -11.66 -5.24
CA TRP A 116 -4.62 -12.21 -5.39
C TRP A 116 -5.69 -11.12 -5.33
N TRP A 117 -5.52 -10.13 -4.47
CA TRP A 117 -6.42 -8.99 -4.37
C TRP A 117 -6.39 -8.15 -5.64
N ILE A 118 -5.19 -7.86 -6.16
CA ILE A 118 -5.03 -7.08 -7.40
C ILE A 118 -5.70 -7.78 -8.57
N VAL A 119 -5.43 -9.08 -8.74
CA VAL A 119 -6.04 -9.88 -9.82
C VAL A 119 -7.56 -9.91 -9.68
N SER A 120 -8.07 -10.15 -8.48
CA SER A 120 -9.52 -10.17 -8.21
C SER A 120 -10.17 -8.82 -8.51
N ILE A 121 -9.57 -7.72 -8.05
CA ILE A 121 -10.11 -6.37 -8.28
C ILE A 121 -10.07 -6.03 -9.78
N PHE A 122 -8.96 -6.34 -10.45
CA PHE A 122 -8.82 -6.07 -11.89
C PHE A 122 -9.88 -6.84 -12.70
N PHE A 123 -10.07 -8.12 -12.41
CA PHE A 123 -11.09 -8.95 -13.05
C PHE A 123 -12.50 -8.43 -12.79
N LEU A 124 -12.82 -8.10 -11.53
CA LEU A 124 -14.12 -7.56 -11.13
C LEU A 124 -14.39 -6.19 -11.75
N SER A 125 -13.38 -5.32 -11.85
CA SER A 125 -13.53 -4.01 -12.45
C SER A 125 -13.88 -4.07 -13.92
N TRP A 126 -13.30 -5.03 -14.63
CA TRP A 126 -13.60 -5.24 -16.05
C TRP A 126 -14.99 -5.86 -16.26
N THR A 127 -15.35 -6.87 -15.45
CA THR A 127 -16.62 -7.62 -15.65
C THR A 127 -17.86 -6.87 -15.15
N PHE A 128 -17.77 -6.17 -14.02
CA PHE A 128 -18.93 -5.56 -13.36
C PHE A 128 -19.04 -4.05 -13.54
N PHE A 129 -17.91 -3.35 -13.71
CA PHE A 129 -17.91 -1.89 -13.76
C PHE A 129 -17.58 -1.34 -15.15
N GLY A 130 -17.31 -2.21 -16.14
CA GLY A 130 -17.09 -1.79 -17.53
C GLY A 130 -15.96 -0.78 -17.71
N VAL A 131 -14.95 -0.80 -16.82
CA VAL A 131 -13.85 0.17 -16.85
C VAL A 131 -13.05 -0.02 -18.11
N GLN A 132 -13.10 0.97 -19.00
CA GLN A 132 -12.28 1.00 -20.19
C GLN A 132 -10.85 1.39 -19.81
N SER A 133 -9.91 0.48 -20.01
CA SER A 133 -8.49 0.74 -19.85
C SER A 133 -7.89 1.12 -21.20
N THR A 134 -7.17 2.24 -21.24
CA THR A 134 -6.42 2.70 -22.43
C THR A 134 -4.94 2.33 -22.31
N ILE A 135 -4.65 1.06 -21.97
CA ILE A 135 -3.28 0.61 -21.77
C ILE A 135 -2.54 0.61 -23.11
N THR A 136 -1.63 1.56 -23.30
CA THR A 136 -0.74 1.62 -24.46
C THR A 136 0.53 0.79 -24.24
N SER A 137 1.02 0.72 -22.99
CA SER A 137 2.25 0.01 -22.62
C SER A 137 2.09 -0.82 -21.37
N TRP A 138 1.97 -2.13 -21.50
CA TRP A 138 1.98 -3.07 -20.38
C TRP A 138 3.28 -3.01 -19.57
N PHE A 139 4.39 -2.64 -20.22
CA PHE A 139 5.67 -2.47 -19.56
C PHE A 139 5.64 -1.29 -18.60
N ALA A 140 5.00 -0.16 -18.98
CA ALA A 140 4.83 0.98 -18.09
C ALA A 140 3.97 0.62 -16.86
N VAL A 141 2.87 -0.12 -17.05
CA VAL A 141 2.03 -0.62 -15.95
C VAL A 141 2.84 -1.51 -14.99
N PHE A 142 3.63 -2.44 -15.53
CA PHE A 142 4.45 -3.35 -14.72
C PHE A 142 5.51 -2.60 -13.92
N VAL A 143 6.23 -1.67 -14.54
CA VAL A 143 7.24 -0.84 -13.87
C VAL A 143 6.62 0.04 -12.79
N SER A 144 5.46 0.67 -13.07
CA SER A 144 4.73 1.47 -12.09
C SER A 144 4.31 0.63 -10.88
N LEU A 145 3.80 -0.56 -11.12
CA LEU A 145 3.36 -1.46 -10.05
C LEU A 145 4.53 -1.89 -9.16
N ILE A 146 5.66 -2.33 -9.76
CA ILE A 146 6.84 -2.75 -9.00
C ILE A 146 7.44 -1.58 -8.21
N SER A 147 7.54 -0.40 -8.83
CA SER A 147 8.05 0.79 -8.16
C SER A 147 7.16 1.21 -6.97
N ALA A 148 5.84 1.16 -7.16
CA ALA A 148 4.87 1.40 -6.08
C ALA A 148 5.03 0.36 -4.97
N MET A 149 5.12 -0.94 -5.30
CA MET A 149 5.33 -2.01 -4.31
C MET A 149 6.61 -1.80 -3.50
N ALA A 150 7.73 -1.43 -4.13
CA ALA A 150 8.99 -1.15 -3.45
C ALA A 150 8.85 0.01 -2.47
N ALA A 151 8.20 1.10 -2.88
CA ALA A 151 7.95 2.25 -2.03
C ALA A 151 7.03 1.91 -0.85
N LEU A 152 5.99 1.11 -1.07
CA LEU A 152 5.07 0.70 -0.03
C LEU A 152 5.70 -0.26 0.99
N VAL A 153 6.58 -1.17 0.56
CA VAL A 153 7.39 -2.00 1.48
C VAL A 153 8.29 -1.12 2.33
N SER A 154 8.91 -0.08 1.75
CA SER A 154 9.79 0.82 2.47
C SER A 154 9.08 1.61 3.57
N ILE A 155 7.84 2.05 3.32
CA ILE A 155 6.97 2.64 4.36
C ILE A 155 6.69 1.63 5.48
N GLY A 156 6.34 0.40 5.14
CA GLY A 156 6.11 -0.67 6.12
C GLY A 156 7.34 -0.90 7.00
N VAL A 157 8.54 -0.92 6.44
CA VAL A 157 9.82 -1.03 7.17
C VAL A 157 10.03 0.17 8.10
N PHE A 158 9.74 1.38 7.64
CA PHE A 158 9.84 2.58 8.46
C PHE A 158 8.91 2.54 9.67
N PHE A 159 7.63 2.23 9.44
CA PHE A 159 6.65 2.13 10.53
C PHE A 159 6.91 0.94 11.46
N ALA A 160 7.51 -0.16 10.99
CA ALA A 160 7.87 -1.28 11.85
C ALA A 160 8.78 -0.86 13.01
N GLY A 161 9.71 0.08 12.80
CA GLY A 161 10.54 0.64 13.84
C GLY A 161 9.72 1.34 14.94
N PHE A 162 8.70 2.09 14.58
CA PHE A 162 7.80 2.75 15.53
C PHE A 162 6.85 1.77 16.23
N PHE A 163 6.32 0.81 15.50
CA PHE A 163 5.36 -0.15 16.05
C PHE A 163 5.99 -1.08 17.10
N VAL A 164 7.28 -1.37 16.98
CA VAL A 164 8.00 -2.14 18.01
C VAL A 164 8.08 -1.39 19.34
N LEU A 165 8.15 -0.05 19.32
CA LEU A 165 8.25 0.79 20.54
C LEU A 165 6.92 0.94 21.27
N THR A 166 5.81 0.58 20.66
CA THR A 166 4.48 0.78 21.23
C THR A 166 3.78 -0.54 21.51
N ARG A 167 2.94 -0.55 22.55
CA ARG A 167 2.01 -1.66 22.83
C ARG A 167 0.74 -1.56 21.98
N ALA A 168 0.47 -0.40 21.42
CA ALA A 168 -0.73 -0.06 20.66
C ALA A 168 -0.45 0.04 19.15
N ALA A 169 0.38 -0.87 18.60
CA ALA A 169 0.78 -0.88 17.19
C ALA A 169 -0.42 -0.93 16.25
N ASP A 170 -1.45 -1.72 16.59
CA ASP A 170 -2.68 -1.86 15.79
C ASP A 170 -3.47 -0.57 15.71
N GLN A 171 -3.62 0.13 16.84
CA GLN A 171 -4.31 1.41 16.90
C GLN A 171 -3.57 2.47 16.08
N LEU A 172 -2.23 2.49 16.15
CA LEU A 172 -1.43 3.39 15.33
C LEU A 172 -1.55 3.05 13.84
N ALA A 173 -1.44 1.77 13.47
CA ALA A 173 -1.59 1.34 12.08
C ALA A 173 -2.99 1.68 11.54
N SER A 174 -4.04 1.43 12.32
CA SER A 174 -5.42 1.76 11.97
C SER A 174 -5.63 3.28 11.86
N GLY A 175 -5.03 4.05 12.77
CA GLY A 175 -5.09 5.51 12.77
C GLY A 175 -4.43 6.15 11.55
N LEU A 176 -3.41 5.52 10.97
CA LEU A 176 -2.73 6.00 9.77
C LEU A 176 -3.54 5.75 8.48
N GLN A 177 -4.46 4.80 8.49
CA GLN A 177 -5.19 4.41 7.27
C GLN A 177 -6.06 5.53 6.71
N ALA A 178 -6.86 6.19 7.54
CA ALA A 178 -7.79 7.22 7.11
C ALA A 178 -7.06 8.48 6.58
N PRO A 179 -6.07 9.06 7.28
CA PRO A 179 -5.29 10.19 6.75
C PRO A 179 -4.59 9.84 5.44
N ILE A 180 -3.95 8.67 5.34
CA ILE A 180 -3.25 8.29 4.12
C ILE A 180 -4.22 8.08 2.97
N ARG A 181 -5.39 7.47 3.21
CA ARG A 181 -6.44 7.35 2.19
C ARG A 181 -6.90 8.71 1.67
N PHE A 182 -7.07 9.67 2.57
CA PHE A 182 -7.52 11.01 2.22
C PHE A 182 -6.46 11.77 1.41
N PHE A 183 -5.25 11.89 1.95
CA PHE A 183 -4.18 12.68 1.33
C PHE A 183 -3.58 12.04 0.08
N SER A 184 -3.60 10.70 -0.06
CA SER A 184 -3.01 10.03 -1.23
C SER A 184 -3.84 10.16 -2.51
N GLY A 185 -5.00 10.79 -2.46
CA GLY A 185 -5.81 10.98 -3.66
C GLY A 185 -6.52 9.71 -4.14
N VAL A 186 -6.85 8.78 -3.23
CA VAL A 186 -7.54 7.51 -3.58
C VAL A 186 -8.90 7.77 -4.21
N ALA A 187 -9.70 8.63 -3.59
CA ALA A 187 -11.09 8.91 -3.96
C ALA A 187 -11.27 10.14 -4.86
N PHE A 188 -10.29 11.03 -4.89
CA PHE A 188 -10.30 12.27 -5.68
C PHE A 188 -8.86 12.65 -6.07
N PRO A 189 -8.66 13.47 -7.10
CA PRO A 189 -7.32 13.90 -7.49
C PRO A 189 -6.71 14.82 -6.43
N VAL A 190 -5.39 14.69 -6.19
CA VAL A 190 -4.67 15.55 -5.24
C VAL A 190 -4.78 17.03 -5.62
N SER A 191 -4.85 17.34 -6.91
CA SER A 191 -5.02 18.70 -7.43
C SER A 191 -6.34 19.38 -7.01
N ALA A 192 -7.34 18.60 -6.59
CA ALA A 192 -8.61 19.14 -6.05
C ALA A 192 -8.50 19.59 -4.58
N LEU A 193 -7.40 19.25 -3.89
CA LEU A 193 -7.16 19.70 -2.52
C LEU A 193 -6.69 21.14 -2.47
N PRO A 194 -6.97 21.89 -1.38
CA PRO A 194 -6.31 23.17 -1.12
C PRO A 194 -4.80 23.04 -1.13
N GLN A 195 -4.11 24.05 -1.63
CA GLN A 195 -2.66 24.00 -1.87
C GLN A 195 -1.83 23.55 -0.64
N MET A 196 -2.21 24.00 0.56
CA MET A 196 -1.56 23.57 1.79
C MET A 196 -1.66 22.04 2.02
N LEU A 197 -2.79 21.43 1.70
CA LEU A 197 -3.01 20.00 1.88
C LEU A 197 -2.30 19.18 0.80
N GLN A 198 -2.07 19.74 -0.38
CA GLN A 198 -1.30 19.09 -1.44
C GLN A 198 0.15 18.81 -1.01
N TYR A 199 0.78 19.71 -0.22
CA TYR A 199 2.13 19.47 0.30
C TYR A 199 2.21 18.21 1.15
N PHE A 200 1.21 17.95 1.99
CA PHE A 200 1.13 16.68 2.75
C PHE A 200 0.96 15.47 1.84
N SER A 201 0.18 15.60 0.78
CA SER A 201 -0.02 14.53 -0.21
C SER A 201 1.29 14.14 -0.90
N TYR A 202 2.13 15.12 -1.25
CA TYR A 202 3.42 14.87 -1.90
C TYR A 202 4.48 14.26 -0.99
N LEU A 203 4.29 14.24 0.32
CA LEU A 203 5.15 13.52 1.26
C LEU A 203 4.82 12.02 1.34
N ILE A 204 3.70 11.59 0.77
CA ILE A 204 3.19 10.23 0.88
C ILE A 204 3.51 9.47 -0.40
N PRO A 205 4.34 8.40 -0.37
CA PRO A 205 4.67 7.62 -1.57
C PRO A 205 3.46 6.96 -2.25
N VAL A 206 2.38 6.68 -1.50
CA VAL A 206 1.12 6.13 -2.05
C VAL A 206 0.58 7.05 -3.15
N THR A 207 0.70 8.37 -3.00
CA THR A 207 0.26 9.38 -3.97
C THR A 207 0.90 9.18 -5.34
N TYR A 208 2.22 9.03 -5.37
CA TYR A 208 2.96 8.80 -6.63
C TYR A 208 2.65 7.43 -7.23
N GLY A 209 2.44 6.40 -6.38
CA GLY A 209 2.01 5.08 -6.83
C GLY A 209 0.66 5.13 -7.54
N ILE A 210 -0.30 5.87 -6.97
CA ILE A 210 -1.63 6.07 -7.56
C ILE A 210 -1.52 6.86 -8.87
N SER A 211 -0.75 7.95 -8.90
CA SER A 211 -0.56 8.78 -10.09
C SER A 211 0.07 7.98 -11.23
N ALA A 212 1.18 7.27 -10.98
CA ALA A 212 1.85 6.44 -11.98
C ALA A 212 0.94 5.36 -12.55
N MET A 213 0.18 4.67 -11.70
CA MET A 213 -0.76 3.63 -12.14
C MET A 213 -1.95 4.20 -12.91
N ARG A 214 -2.51 5.34 -12.50
CA ARG A 214 -3.58 6.01 -13.25
C ARG A 214 -3.11 6.45 -14.63
N ASN A 215 -1.96 7.08 -14.71
CA ASN A 215 -1.37 7.50 -15.97
C ASN A 215 -1.12 6.31 -16.89
N SER A 216 -0.60 5.20 -16.38
CA SER A 216 -0.31 4.01 -17.19
C SER A 216 -1.55 3.25 -17.65
N ILE A 217 -2.61 3.16 -16.82
CA ILE A 217 -3.80 2.33 -17.10
C ILE A 217 -4.89 3.13 -17.81
N LEU A 218 -5.16 4.37 -17.34
CA LEU A 218 -6.32 5.14 -17.80
C LEU A 218 -5.96 6.18 -18.86
N ALA A 219 -4.76 6.77 -18.80
CA ALA A 219 -4.32 7.80 -19.75
C ALA A 219 -3.44 7.25 -20.88
N GLY A 220 -3.17 5.93 -20.92
CA GLY A 220 -2.31 5.34 -21.93
C GLY A 220 -0.85 5.80 -21.87
N GLY A 221 -0.40 6.20 -20.69
CA GLY A 221 0.95 6.70 -20.48
C GLY A 221 2.03 5.65 -20.73
N ASN A 222 3.14 6.10 -21.29
CA ASN A 222 4.37 5.32 -21.44
C ASN A 222 5.41 5.72 -20.37
N LEU A 223 6.59 5.08 -20.37
CA LEU A 223 7.65 5.40 -19.39
C LEU A 223 8.09 6.86 -19.42
N GLY A 224 8.04 7.50 -20.61
CA GLY A 224 8.40 8.91 -20.77
C GLY A 224 7.40 9.87 -20.13
N THR A 225 6.14 9.48 -19.95
CA THR A 225 5.10 10.31 -19.33
C THR A 225 5.08 10.16 -17.82
N ILE A 226 5.47 8.99 -17.29
CA ILE A 226 5.41 8.65 -15.86
C ILE A 226 6.78 8.74 -15.14
N TRP A 227 7.81 9.22 -15.81
CA TRP A 227 9.18 9.20 -15.29
C TRP A 227 9.34 9.99 -13.97
N LEU A 228 8.61 11.11 -13.83
CA LEU A 228 8.64 11.93 -12.62
C LEU A 228 8.07 11.19 -11.41
N GLU A 229 6.96 10.48 -11.60
CA GLU A 229 6.35 9.65 -10.57
C GLU A 229 7.29 8.49 -10.19
N LEU A 230 7.93 7.86 -11.17
CA LEU A 230 8.89 6.78 -10.93
C LEU A 230 10.11 7.27 -10.14
N VAL A 231 10.71 8.40 -10.54
CA VAL A 231 11.84 9.00 -9.83
C VAL A 231 11.43 9.35 -8.40
N SER A 232 10.25 9.96 -8.21
CA SER A 232 9.73 10.27 -6.88
C SER A 232 9.54 9.02 -6.02
N LEU A 233 9.02 7.93 -6.58
CA LEU A 233 8.88 6.64 -5.90
C LEU A 233 10.24 6.08 -5.47
N TYR A 234 11.26 6.11 -6.33
CA TYR A 234 12.60 5.62 -5.99
C TYR A 234 13.27 6.48 -4.91
N ILE A 235 13.15 7.82 -4.98
CA ILE A 235 13.67 8.73 -3.95
C ILE A 235 12.98 8.44 -2.61
N MET A 236 11.65 8.35 -2.59
CA MET A 236 10.89 8.03 -1.39
C MET A 236 11.25 6.66 -0.83
N THR A 237 11.42 5.65 -1.69
CA THR A 237 11.88 4.31 -1.30
C THR A 237 13.21 4.41 -0.56
N ALA A 238 14.19 5.13 -1.10
CA ALA A 238 15.50 5.30 -0.49
C ALA A 238 15.40 6.04 0.87
N ILE A 239 14.60 7.11 0.94
CA ILE A 239 14.38 7.87 2.18
C ILE A 239 13.75 6.99 3.27
N PHE A 240 12.65 6.29 2.96
CA PHE A 240 11.94 5.47 3.94
C PHE A 240 12.73 4.22 4.35
N LEU A 241 13.49 3.58 3.44
CA LEU A 241 14.38 2.47 3.80
C LEU A 241 15.52 2.93 4.72
N THR A 242 16.16 4.06 4.41
CA THR A 242 17.23 4.58 5.26
C THR A 242 16.71 5.02 6.63
N ALA A 243 15.59 5.74 6.68
CA ALA A 243 14.93 6.11 7.93
C ALA A 243 14.51 4.87 8.73
N GLY A 244 13.93 3.85 8.07
CA GLY A 244 13.56 2.58 8.68
C GLY A 244 14.77 1.83 9.26
N TYR A 245 15.90 1.82 8.56
CA TYR A 245 17.13 1.23 9.08
C TYR A 245 17.60 1.92 10.36
N PHE A 246 17.61 3.25 10.38
CA PHE A 246 18.03 4.01 11.56
C PHE A 246 17.06 3.82 12.75
N THR A 247 15.75 3.85 12.51
CA THR A 247 14.76 3.59 13.58
C THR A 247 14.92 2.21 14.17
N LEU A 248 15.06 1.17 13.36
CA LEU A 248 15.30 -0.20 13.86
C LEU A 248 16.60 -0.31 14.65
N LYS A 249 17.68 0.33 14.21
CA LYS A 249 18.97 0.32 14.93
C LYS A 249 18.87 1.00 16.29
N VAL A 250 18.11 2.10 16.38
CA VAL A 250 17.85 2.79 17.66
C VAL A 250 17.06 1.88 18.58
N VAL A 251 15.98 1.26 18.06
CA VAL A 251 15.13 0.33 18.81
C VAL A 251 15.94 -0.84 19.36
N GLU A 252 16.75 -1.48 18.50
CA GLU A 252 17.59 -2.61 18.88
C GLU A 252 18.59 -2.24 20.00
N ARG A 253 19.22 -1.05 19.89
CA ARG A 253 20.12 -0.56 20.93
C ARG A 253 19.42 -0.31 22.26
N GLN A 254 18.22 0.28 22.23
CA GLN A 254 17.43 0.54 23.44
C GLN A 254 16.98 -0.77 24.09
N ALA A 255 16.51 -1.72 23.29
CA ALA A 255 16.08 -3.03 23.76
C ALA A 255 17.23 -3.79 24.46
N LYS A 256 18.44 -3.78 23.87
CA LYS A 256 19.63 -4.38 24.47
C LYS A 256 20.07 -3.69 25.77
N LYS A 257 19.99 -2.35 25.85
CA LYS A 257 20.41 -1.60 27.05
C LYS A 257 19.47 -1.79 28.24
N LYS A 258 18.17 -1.90 28.01
CA LYS A 258 17.16 -1.97 29.08
C LYS A 258 16.87 -3.40 29.53
N GLY A 259 17.35 -4.42 28.83
CA GLY A 259 17.00 -5.82 29.09
C GLY A 259 15.50 -6.13 28.95
N THR A 260 14.75 -5.20 28.34
CA THR A 260 13.28 -5.12 28.41
C THR A 260 12.61 -5.65 27.15
N LEU A 261 13.26 -6.57 26.42
CA LEU A 261 12.62 -7.24 25.27
C LEU A 261 11.28 -7.88 25.62
N TYR A 262 11.10 -8.19 26.90
CA TYR A 262 9.86 -8.76 27.45
C TYR A 262 8.80 -7.72 27.84
N LEU A 263 9.18 -6.46 28.09
CA LEU A 263 8.30 -5.42 28.66
C LEU A 263 7.75 -4.42 27.62
N PHE A 264 8.23 -4.45 26.38
CA PHE A 264 7.74 -3.58 25.30
C PHE A 264 6.71 -4.26 24.38
#